data_10a6218c37450d6ef010b33854236c2a
#
_entry.id   10a6218c37450d6ef010b33854236c2a
#
_cell.length_a   1.000
_cell.length_b   1.000
_cell.length_c   1.000
_cell.angle_alpha   90.00
_cell.angle_beta   90.00
_cell.angle_gamma   90.00
#
_symmetry.space_group_name_H-M   'P 1'
#
loop_
_entity.id
_entity.type
_entity.pdbx_description
1 polymer ?
#
loop_
_entity_poly.entity_id
_entity_poly.type
_entity_poly.pdbx_seq_one_letter_code
_entity_poly.pdbx_strand_id
1 'polypeptide(L)'
;MRYRQDFETVPPEQVDYVQLSPVQVISVATSLIPFLEHDDANRALMGSNMQRQAVPLLRPERPLVGTGLETQVARDSGMVPITTVNGTVAFVDATAIVIRDEQGNDHTHYLQKYQRSNQDTCLNHRPIVKLGAAAALPAAVDLALTWRLSQRLPSD
;
A
#
# COMPACT_ATOMS: atom_id res chain seq x y z
N MET A 1 33.08 -5.62 -4.06
CA MET A 1 31.86 -5.69 -3.21
C MET A 1 32.10 -5.01 -1.88
N ARG A 2 31.04 -4.69 -1.14
CA ARG A 2 31.17 -4.24 0.25
C ARG A 2 31.22 -5.47 1.17
N TYR A 3 32.28 -5.55 1.99
CA TYR A 3 32.42 -6.56 3.03
C TYR A 3 32.64 -5.87 4.37
N ARG A 4 31.67 -5.98 5.29
CA ARG A 4 31.63 -5.24 6.56
C ARG A 4 31.71 -3.72 6.33
N GLN A 5 32.86 -3.09 6.67
CA GLN A 5 33.06 -1.63 6.54
C GLN A 5 33.87 -1.24 5.31
N ASP A 6 34.55 -2.19 4.67
CA ASP A 6 35.47 -1.95 3.56
C ASP A 6 34.93 -2.40 2.20
N PHE A 7 35.55 -1.91 1.14
CA PHE A 7 35.27 -2.31 -0.22
C PHE A 7 36.39 -3.20 -0.74
N GLU A 8 36.07 -4.44 -1.08
CA GLU A 8 37.03 -5.42 -1.58
C GLU A 8 36.64 -5.90 -2.98
N THR A 9 37.66 -6.27 -3.77
CA THR A 9 37.48 -6.92 -5.07
C THR A 9 37.58 -8.43 -4.86
N VAL A 10 36.47 -9.14 -5.10
CA VAL A 10 36.36 -10.58 -4.90
C VAL A 10 35.79 -11.25 -6.16
N PRO A 11 36.03 -12.53 -6.39
CA PRO A 11 35.40 -13.29 -7.45
C PRO A 11 33.87 -13.35 -7.26
N PRO A 12 33.08 -13.44 -8.36
CA PRO A 12 31.61 -13.42 -8.30
C PRO A 12 31.00 -14.52 -7.40
N GLU A 13 31.70 -15.67 -7.26
CA GLU A 13 31.26 -16.85 -6.49
C GLU A 13 31.17 -16.57 -4.98
N GLN A 14 31.86 -15.53 -4.51
CA GLN A 14 31.89 -15.13 -3.10
C GLN A 14 30.87 -14.03 -2.78
N VAL A 15 30.05 -13.62 -3.77
CA VAL A 15 29.06 -12.54 -3.61
C VAL A 15 27.71 -13.15 -3.25
N ASP A 16 27.21 -12.88 -2.05
CA ASP A 16 25.90 -13.36 -1.59
C ASP A 16 24.74 -12.59 -2.23
N TYR A 17 24.88 -11.28 -2.41
CA TYR A 17 23.82 -10.39 -2.88
C TYR A 17 24.34 -9.39 -3.91
N VAL A 18 23.51 -9.13 -4.92
CA VAL A 18 23.78 -8.13 -5.96
C VAL A 18 22.63 -7.13 -6.00
N GLN A 19 22.96 -5.84 -6.02
CA GLN A 19 22.00 -4.79 -6.24
C GLN A 19 21.59 -4.75 -7.72
N LEU A 20 20.32 -5.00 -8.00
CA LEU A 20 19.80 -5.03 -9.37
C LEU A 20 19.66 -3.64 -9.99
N SER A 21 19.42 -2.62 -9.16
CA SER A 21 19.24 -1.25 -9.62
C SER A 21 19.71 -0.24 -8.58
N PRO A 22 20.31 0.88 -8.99
CA PRO A 22 20.66 1.99 -8.08
C PRO A 22 19.47 2.57 -7.32
N VAL A 23 18.26 2.42 -7.85
CA VAL A 23 17.01 2.89 -7.23
C VAL A 23 16.75 2.22 -5.89
N GLN A 24 17.31 1.03 -5.65
CA GLN A 24 17.14 0.31 -4.38
C GLN A 24 17.73 1.03 -3.15
N VAL A 25 18.56 2.04 -3.32
CA VAL A 25 19.07 2.86 -2.20
C VAL A 25 18.05 3.89 -1.70
N ILE A 26 16.98 4.12 -2.47
CA ILE A 26 15.93 5.09 -2.16
C ILE A 26 14.84 4.39 -1.35
N SER A 27 14.41 5.00 -0.24
CA SER A 27 13.30 4.47 0.57
C SER A 27 11.96 4.61 -0.17
N VAL A 28 10.96 3.82 0.24
CA VAL A 28 9.61 3.89 -0.33
C VAL A 28 9.01 5.29 -0.19
N ALA A 29 9.16 5.94 0.97
CA ALA A 29 8.66 7.30 1.18
C ALA A 29 9.33 8.31 0.22
N THR A 30 10.65 8.21 0.05
CA THR A 30 11.40 9.06 -0.89
C THR A 30 11.01 8.81 -2.34
N SER A 31 10.71 7.56 -2.71
CA SER A 31 10.30 7.19 -4.06
C SER A 31 8.92 7.73 -4.47
N LEU A 32 8.12 8.18 -3.51
CA LEU A 32 6.84 8.84 -3.74
C LEU A 32 6.95 10.35 -4.00
N ILE A 33 8.15 10.93 -3.94
CA ILE A 33 8.37 12.35 -4.23
C ILE A 33 8.51 12.54 -5.75
N PRO A 34 7.59 13.27 -6.40
CA PRO A 34 7.71 13.55 -7.83
C PRO A 34 8.94 14.42 -8.11
N PHE A 35 9.64 14.17 -9.22
CA PHE A 35 10.83 14.91 -9.63
C PHE A 35 11.94 14.95 -8.57
N LEU A 36 12.10 13.86 -7.83
CA LEU A 36 13.11 13.75 -6.77
C LEU A 36 14.53 14.08 -7.25
N GLU A 37 14.87 13.74 -8.48
CA GLU A 37 16.17 13.99 -9.10
C GLU A 37 16.52 15.48 -9.22
N HIS A 38 15.55 16.37 -9.13
CA HIS A 38 15.73 17.82 -9.16
C HIS A 38 15.83 18.46 -7.78
N ASP A 39 15.66 17.67 -6.71
CA ASP A 39 15.68 18.14 -5.34
C ASP A 39 17.04 17.93 -4.68
N ASP A 40 17.46 18.88 -3.85
CA ASP A 40 18.59 18.68 -2.95
C ASP A 40 18.28 17.60 -1.90
N ALA A 41 19.31 16.83 -1.52
CA ALA A 41 19.16 15.72 -0.59
C ALA A 41 18.52 16.13 0.77
N ASN A 42 18.89 17.31 1.29
CA ASN A 42 18.34 17.84 2.53
C ASN A 42 16.84 18.14 2.40
N ARG A 43 16.40 18.68 1.27
CA ARG A 43 15.00 18.99 1.01
C ARG A 43 14.18 17.72 0.76
N ALA A 44 14.75 16.74 0.07
CA ALA A 44 14.15 15.42 -0.12
C ALA A 44 13.93 14.72 1.24
N LEU A 45 14.89 14.79 2.15
CA LEU A 45 14.76 14.27 3.51
C LEU A 45 13.59 14.93 4.26
N MET A 46 13.49 16.26 4.22
CA MET A 46 12.39 16.99 4.84
C MET A 46 11.04 16.59 4.25
N GLY A 47 10.93 16.52 2.92
CA GLY A 47 9.72 16.08 2.21
C GLY A 47 9.30 14.67 2.58
N SER A 48 10.24 13.73 2.62
CA SER A 48 9.99 12.35 3.06
C SER A 48 9.48 12.27 4.51
N ASN A 49 10.02 13.08 5.41
CA ASN A 49 9.55 13.15 6.79
C ASN A 49 8.13 13.74 6.88
N MET A 50 7.83 14.79 6.10
CA MET A 50 6.51 15.42 6.08
C MET A 50 5.42 14.49 5.51
N GLN A 51 5.73 13.62 4.57
CA GLN A 51 4.77 12.61 4.08
C GLN A 51 4.22 11.72 5.19
N ARG A 52 5.05 11.37 6.18
CA ARG A 52 4.63 10.55 7.33
C ARG A 52 3.74 11.29 8.32
N GLN A 53 3.64 12.61 8.22
CA GLN A 53 2.81 13.48 9.05
C GLN A 53 1.54 13.93 8.33
N ALA A 54 1.26 13.38 7.16
CA ALA A 54 0.10 13.74 6.36
C ALA A 54 -1.21 13.39 7.07
N VAL A 55 -2.15 14.33 7.08
CA VAL A 55 -3.49 14.13 7.64
C VAL A 55 -4.45 13.72 6.51
N PRO A 56 -5.25 12.66 6.68
CA PRO A 56 -6.27 12.26 5.73
C PRO A 56 -7.29 13.38 5.49
N LEU A 57 -7.58 13.67 4.23
CA LEU A 57 -8.53 14.70 3.87
C LEU A 57 -9.97 14.15 3.81
N LEU A 58 -10.95 15.01 4.07
CA LEU A 58 -12.38 14.66 3.93
C LEU A 58 -12.77 14.32 2.49
N ARG A 59 -12.17 15.01 1.53
CA ARG A 59 -12.28 14.74 0.09
C ARG A 59 -10.88 14.57 -0.48
N PRO A 60 -10.32 13.36 -0.45
CA PRO A 60 -9.05 13.10 -1.09
C PRO A 60 -9.25 13.11 -2.61
N GLU A 61 -8.30 13.72 -3.30
CA GLU A 61 -8.26 13.75 -4.75
C GLU A 61 -7.00 13.02 -5.23
N ARG A 62 -7.04 12.50 -6.45
CA ARG A 62 -5.87 11.94 -7.07
C ARG A 62 -4.87 13.06 -7.38
N PRO A 63 -3.59 12.92 -7.04
CA PRO A 63 -2.59 13.90 -7.40
C PRO A 63 -2.47 13.99 -8.93
N LEU A 64 -2.42 15.22 -9.46
CA LEU A 64 -2.19 15.46 -10.89
C LEU A 64 -0.80 15.02 -11.33
N VAL A 65 0.18 15.17 -10.44
CA VAL A 65 1.55 14.75 -10.62
C VAL A 65 1.88 13.68 -9.59
N GLY A 66 2.24 12.52 -10.03
CA GLY A 66 2.58 11.38 -9.17
C GLY A 66 3.72 10.56 -9.76
N THR A 67 4.20 9.59 -9.01
CA THR A 67 5.31 8.71 -9.40
C THR A 67 4.83 7.41 -10.06
N GLY A 68 3.55 7.09 -9.95
CA GLY A 68 2.97 5.82 -10.39
C GLY A 68 3.09 4.68 -9.37
N LEU A 69 3.84 4.87 -8.29
CA LEU A 69 4.01 3.87 -7.22
C LEU A 69 2.90 3.93 -6.16
N GLU A 70 2.08 4.96 -6.17
CA GLU A 70 1.10 5.24 -5.11
C GLU A 70 0.13 4.06 -4.92
N THR A 71 -0.38 3.51 -6.01
CA THR A 71 -1.32 2.37 -5.96
C THR A 71 -0.65 1.12 -5.38
N GLN A 72 0.58 0.83 -5.82
CA GLN A 72 1.32 -0.33 -5.33
C GLN A 72 1.63 -0.20 -3.84
N VAL A 73 2.12 0.98 -3.42
CA VAL A 73 2.42 1.26 -2.02
C VAL A 73 1.15 1.16 -1.15
N ALA A 74 0.02 1.67 -1.63
CA ALA A 74 -1.25 1.58 -0.92
C ALA A 74 -1.69 0.12 -0.71
N ARG A 75 -1.53 -0.73 -1.72
CA ARG A 75 -1.83 -2.17 -1.63
C ARG A 75 -0.89 -2.89 -0.67
N ASP A 76 0.40 -2.68 -0.81
CA ASP A 76 1.42 -3.41 -0.05
C ASP A 76 1.53 -2.91 1.40
N SER A 77 0.95 -1.75 1.72
CA SER A 77 0.95 -1.21 3.09
C SER A 77 0.18 -2.05 4.11
N GLY A 78 -0.72 -2.93 3.64
CA GLY A 78 -1.59 -3.74 4.50
C GLY A 78 -2.63 -2.93 5.29
N MET A 79 -2.78 -1.64 5.00
CA MET A 79 -3.76 -0.78 5.67
C MET A 79 -5.20 -1.07 5.23
N VAL A 80 -5.37 -1.64 4.04
CA VAL A 80 -6.66 -2.00 3.47
C VAL A 80 -6.75 -3.52 3.40
N PRO A 81 -7.80 -4.15 3.93
CA PRO A 81 -8.02 -5.58 3.76
C PRO A 81 -8.20 -5.92 2.28
N ILE A 82 -7.39 -6.83 1.79
CA ILE A 82 -7.41 -7.32 0.41
C ILE A 82 -7.72 -8.81 0.46
N THR A 83 -8.57 -9.28 -0.44
CA THR A 83 -8.83 -10.73 -0.53
C THR A 83 -7.60 -11.48 -1.01
N THR A 84 -7.37 -12.64 -0.42
CA THR A 84 -6.31 -13.58 -0.83
C THR A 84 -6.85 -14.78 -1.61
N VAL A 85 -8.18 -14.86 -1.77
CA VAL A 85 -8.86 -15.96 -2.43
C VAL A 85 -9.84 -15.46 -3.48
N ASN A 86 -10.05 -16.27 -4.52
CA ASN A 86 -11.14 -16.07 -5.47
C ASN A 86 -12.43 -16.58 -4.87
N GLY A 87 -13.52 -15.86 -5.08
CA GLY A 87 -14.81 -16.30 -4.54
C GLY A 87 -15.91 -15.26 -4.72
N THR A 88 -16.95 -15.41 -3.95
CA THR A 88 -18.08 -14.47 -3.91
C THR A 88 -18.28 -13.92 -2.51
N VAL A 89 -18.68 -12.68 -2.41
CA VAL A 89 -18.99 -12.04 -1.13
C VAL A 89 -20.30 -12.61 -0.59
N ALA A 90 -20.19 -13.45 0.45
CA ALA A 90 -21.31 -14.13 1.09
C ALA A 90 -22.00 -13.27 2.16
N PHE A 91 -21.25 -12.43 2.84
CA PHE A 91 -21.77 -11.56 3.90
C PHE A 91 -20.98 -10.26 3.98
N VAL A 92 -21.67 -9.16 4.23
CA VAL A 92 -21.09 -7.83 4.43
C VAL A 92 -21.78 -7.15 5.59
N ASP A 93 -20.99 -6.76 6.58
CA ASP A 93 -21.41 -5.94 7.70
C ASP A 93 -20.42 -4.80 7.95
N ALA A 94 -20.76 -3.87 8.82
CA ALA A 94 -19.88 -2.76 9.19
C ALA A 94 -18.54 -3.22 9.80
N THR A 95 -18.50 -4.41 10.39
CA THR A 95 -17.35 -4.94 11.15
C THR A 95 -16.63 -6.09 10.45
N ALA A 96 -17.29 -6.79 9.54
CA ALA A 96 -16.74 -7.97 8.89
C ALA A 96 -17.25 -8.15 7.46
N ILE A 97 -16.43 -8.76 6.62
CA ILE A 97 -16.77 -9.20 5.27
C ILE A 97 -16.41 -10.68 5.18
N VAL A 98 -17.33 -11.50 4.72
CA VAL A 98 -17.09 -12.94 4.50
C VAL A 98 -17.10 -13.23 3.00
N ILE A 99 -16.03 -13.85 2.53
CA ILE A 99 -15.88 -14.30 1.15
C ILE A 99 -15.94 -15.81 1.16
N ARG A 100 -16.81 -16.36 0.32
CA ARG A 100 -16.89 -17.80 0.07
C ARG A 100 -16.11 -18.14 -1.17
N ASP A 101 -15.11 -19.00 -1.01
CA ASP A 101 -14.29 -19.48 -2.13
C ASP A 101 -15.07 -20.49 -3.01
N GLU A 102 -14.44 -20.92 -4.13
CA GLU A 102 -15.01 -21.90 -5.03
C GLU A 102 -15.14 -23.30 -4.40
N GLN A 103 -14.42 -23.54 -3.29
CA GLN A 103 -14.43 -24.80 -2.56
C GLN A 103 -15.51 -24.82 -1.46
N GLY A 104 -16.19 -23.70 -1.24
CA GLY A 104 -17.22 -23.53 -0.22
C GLY A 104 -16.73 -23.11 1.17
N ASN A 105 -15.43 -22.77 1.30
CA ASN A 105 -14.90 -22.31 2.58
C ASN A 105 -15.15 -20.80 2.74
N ASP A 106 -15.44 -20.40 3.97
CA ASP A 106 -15.72 -19.01 4.32
C ASP A 106 -14.44 -18.34 4.89
N HIS A 107 -13.97 -17.27 4.24
CA HIS A 107 -12.84 -16.45 4.64
C HIS A 107 -13.34 -15.13 5.21
N THR A 108 -13.12 -14.91 6.53
CA THR A 108 -13.61 -13.72 7.22
C THR A 108 -12.51 -12.66 7.30
N HIS A 109 -12.80 -11.45 6.84
CA HIS A 109 -11.97 -10.26 6.95
C HIS A 109 -12.61 -9.28 7.93
N TYR A 110 -11.91 -8.99 9.03
CA TYR A 110 -12.37 -8.03 10.04
C TYR A 110 -11.98 -6.60 9.66
N LEU A 111 -12.89 -5.66 9.86
CA LEU A 111 -12.70 -4.24 9.58
C LEU A 111 -12.35 -3.48 10.86
N GLN A 112 -11.31 -2.65 10.79
CA GLN A 112 -10.91 -1.80 11.91
C GLN A 112 -11.86 -0.62 12.04
N LYS A 113 -12.35 -0.39 13.26
CA LYS A 113 -13.36 0.64 13.54
C LYS A 113 -12.81 1.64 14.54
N TYR A 114 -12.79 2.92 14.15
CA TYR A 114 -12.50 4.05 15.03
C TYR A 114 -11.20 3.92 15.84
N GLN A 115 -10.15 3.36 15.23
CA GLN A 115 -8.85 3.26 15.88
C GLN A 115 -8.06 4.56 15.73
N ARG A 116 -7.37 4.95 16.80
CA ARG A 116 -6.44 6.08 16.77
C ARG A 116 -5.15 5.70 16.04
N SER A 117 -4.71 6.53 15.10
CA SER A 117 -3.39 6.41 14.49
C SER A 117 -2.30 7.11 15.31
N ASN A 118 -1.03 6.88 14.97
CA ASN A 118 0.11 7.56 15.60
C ASN A 118 0.10 9.09 15.37
N GLN A 119 -0.63 9.57 14.41
CA GLN A 119 -0.77 11.01 14.07
C GLN A 119 -2.08 11.61 14.60
N ASP A 120 -2.69 10.98 15.61
CA ASP A 120 -3.95 11.41 16.22
C ASP A 120 -5.14 11.49 15.22
N THR A 121 -5.06 10.74 14.13
CA THR A 121 -6.16 10.60 13.17
C THR A 121 -6.99 9.35 13.47
N CYS A 122 -8.23 9.34 13.03
CA CYS A 122 -9.14 8.22 13.22
C CYS A 122 -9.10 7.27 12.01
N LEU A 123 -8.76 6.02 12.25
CA LEU A 123 -8.83 4.95 11.27
C LEU A 123 -10.19 4.26 11.36
N ASN A 124 -10.95 4.26 10.27
CA ASN A 124 -12.27 3.63 10.22
C ASN A 124 -12.50 2.98 8.86
N HIS A 125 -12.49 1.66 8.80
CA HIS A 125 -12.75 0.91 7.59
C HIS A 125 -14.25 0.91 7.25
N ARG A 126 -14.56 1.09 5.97
CA ARG A 126 -15.92 0.95 5.44
C ARG A 126 -15.91 -0.05 4.29
N PRO A 127 -16.82 -1.03 4.27
CA PRO A 127 -16.93 -1.95 3.16
C PRO A 127 -17.31 -1.19 1.89
N ILE A 128 -16.66 -1.49 0.77
CA ILE A 128 -16.99 -0.97 -0.57
C ILE A 128 -17.63 -2.04 -1.44
N VAL A 129 -17.41 -3.31 -1.10
CA VAL A 129 -18.00 -4.45 -1.80
C VAL A 129 -19.47 -4.62 -1.43
N LYS A 130 -20.23 -5.17 -2.37
CA LYS A 130 -21.64 -5.50 -2.16
C LYS A 130 -21.80 -7.01 -2.00
N LEU A 131 -22.88 -7.42 -1.34
CA LEU A 131 -23.28 -8.83 -1.26
C LEU A 131 -23.41 -9.43 -2.66
N GLY A 132 -22.85 -10.60 -2.87
CA GLY A 132 -22.84 -11.30 -4.17
C GLY A 132 -21.82 -10.79 -5.18
N ALA A 133 -21.01 -9.79 -4.84
CA ALA A 133 -19.94 -9.33 -5.71
C ALA A 133 -18.87 -10.41 -5.87
N ALA A 134 -18.31 -10.56 -7.08
CA ALA A 134 -17.17 -11.43 -7.30
C ALA A 134 -15.90 -10.82 -6.69
N ALA A 135 -15.17 -11.63 -5.93
CA ALA A 135 -13.84 -11.34 -5.45
C ALA A 135 -12.85 -12.15 -6.27
N ALA A 136 -12.03 -11.51 -7.07
CA ALA A 136 -11.08 -12.18 -7.97
C ALA A 136 -9.66 -11.67 -7.76
N LEU A 137 -8.69 -12.59 -7.73
CA LEU A 137 -7.26 -12.28 -7.85
C LEU A 137 -6.88 -12.24 -9.36
N PRO A 138 -6.02 -11.32 -9.81
CA PRO A 138 -5.23 -10.33 -9.05
C PRO A 138 -5.89 -8.95 -8.94
N ALA A 139 -7.12 -8.79 -9.41
CA ALA A 139 -7.86 -7.57 -9.16
C ALA A 139 -8.13 -7.52 -7.66
N ALA A 140 -7.23 -6.88 -6.91
CA ALA A 140 -7.44 -6.61 -5.52
C ALA A 140 -8.77 -5.86 -5.39
N VAL A 141 -9.82 -6.59 -5.03
CA VAL A 141 -11.05 -5.96 -4.61
C VAL A 141 -10.73 -5.40 -3.24
N ASP A 142 -10.51 -4.10 -3.18
CA ASP A 142 -10.37 -3.42 -1.91
C ASP A 142 -11.65 -3.70 -1.11
N LEU A 143 -11.55 -4.59 -0.13
CA LEU A 143 -12.71 -5.01 0.67
C LEU A 143 -13.21 -3.89 1.56
N ALA A 144 -12.32 -2.96 1.90
CA ALA A 144 -12.65 -1.83 2.74
C ALA A 144 -11.77 -0.62 2.43
N LEU A 145 -12.35 0.55 2.51
CA LEU A 145 -11.62 1.81 2.52
C LEU A 145 -11.13 2.12 3.93
N THR A 146 -9.83 2.12 4.12
CA THR A 146 -9.24 2.94 5.17
C THR A 146 -9.48 4.39 4.78
N TRP A 147 -10.14 5.12 5.64
CA TRP A 147 -10.45 6.53 5.49
C TRP A 147 -9.75 7.20 4.31
N ARG A 148 -10.35 7.07 3.12
CA ARG A 148 -10.08 7.78 1.87
C ARG A 148 -8.62 8.14 1.53
N LEU A 149 -7.70 7.18 1.54
CA LEU A 149 -6.67 7.14 0.52
C LEU A 149 -7.25 6.54 -0.78
N SER A 150 -8.58 6.60 -0.91
CA SER A 150 -9.25 6.08 -2.09
C SER A 150 -9.01 7.02 -3.26
N GLN A 151 -8.01 6.73 -3.96
CA GLN A 151 -8.05 7.04 -5.38
C GLN A 151 -9.19 6.20 -5.96
N ARG A 152 -10.26 6.82 -6.40
CA ARG A 152 -11.14 6.20 -7.37
C ARG A 152 -10.26 5.85 -8.56
N LEU A 153 -9.96 4.57 -8.71
CA LEU A 153 -9.51 4.09 -9.99
C LEU A 153 -10.65 4.37 -10.96
N PRO A 154 -10.41 4.98 -12.13
CA PRO A 154 -11.44 5.09 -13.14
C PRO A 154 -11.92 3.67 -13.42
N SER A 155 -13.20 3.42 -13.21
CA SER A 155 -13.87 2.28 -13.80
C SER A 155 -13.91 2.54 -15.30
N ASP A 156 -13.11 1.82 -16.05
CA ASP A 156 -13.36 1.61 -17.46
C ASP A 156 -14.63 0.78 -17.64
#